data_496653d5b2097cef9008fbf2c2a088be
#
_entry.id   496653d5b2097cef9008fbf2c2a088be
#
_cell.length_a   1.000
_cell.length_b   1.000
_cell.length_c   1.000
_cell.angle_alpha   90.00
_cell.angle_beta   90.00
_cell.angle_gamma   90.00
#
_symmetry.space_group_name_H-M   'P 1'
#
loop_
_entity.id
_entity.type
_entity.pdbx_description
1 polymer ?
#
loop_
_entity_poly.entity_id
_entity_poly.type
_entity_poly.pdbx_seq_one_letter_code
_entity_poly.pdbx_strand_id
1 'polypeptide(L)'
;MPMNIVASAFLFLMALLAAVAANSSFAPAYNEFLSHQLYFQVGDFNLFSHNGHSLTVHQFINDGLMTVFFLTVGLEIKRELLVGELSSVRKALLPFIAACGGMIVPVAIYTFICPANTDAGHGLAIPMATDIAFSLGVLSLLGKRVPLSL
;
A
#
# COMPACT_ATOMS: atom_id res chain seq x y z
N MET A 1 -4.08 24.07 7.45
CA MET A 1 -4.52 22.94 6.60
C MET A 1 -4.37 21.68 7.43
N PRO A 2 -5.35 20.80 7.55
CA PRO A 2 -5.16 19.56 8.29
C PRO A 2 -4.05 18.76 7.63
N MET A 3 -3.12 18.29 8.43
CA MET A 3 -1.90 17.55 8.02
C MET A 3 -2.23 16.36 7.10
N ASN A 4 -3.38 15.74 7.28
CA ASN A 4 -3.86 14.63 6.49
C ASN A 4 -4.08 14.97 5.01
N ILE A 5 -4.58 16.16 4.69
CA ILE A 5 -4.82 16.60 3.29
C ILE A 5 -3.49 16.79 2.56
N VAL A 6 -2.50 17.37 3.23
CA VAL A 6 -1.17 17.58 2.64
C VAL A 6 -0.48 16.24 2.38
N ALA A 7 -0.55 15.31 3.34
CA ALA A 7 0.01 13.97 3.19
C ALA A 7 -0.65 13.20 2.04
N SER A 8 -1.98 13.27 1.93
CA SER A 8 -2.72 12.61 0.84
C SER A 8 -2.39 13.21 -0.52
N ALA A 9 -2.33 14.53 -0.63
CA ALA A 9 -1.96 15.21 -1.87
C ALA A 9 -0.52 14.84 -2.29
N PHE A 10 0.40 14.76 -1.33
CA PHE A 10 1.77 14.33 -1.58
C PHE A 10 1.85 12.88 -2.05
N LEU A 11 1.07 11.98 -1.45
CA LEU A 11 0.98 10.57 -1.86
C LEU A 11 0.51 10.45 -3.33
N PHE A 12 -0.56 11.15 -3.70
CA PHE A 12 -1.05 11.15 -5.08
C PHE A 12 -0.02 11.71 -6.06
N LEU A 13 0.64 12.81 -5.69
CA LEU A 13 1.68 13.41 -6.51
C LEU A 13 2.83 12.43 -6.75
N MET A 14 3.31 11.76 -5.68
CA MET A 14 4.41 10.79 -5.79
C MET A 14 4.02 9.56 -6.59
N ALA A 15 2.78 9.06 -6.44
CA ALA A 15 2.28 7.94 -7.24
C ALA A 15 2.21 8.30 -8.73
N LEU A 16 1.74 9.52 -9.05
CA LEU A 16 1.70 10.01 -10.43
C LEU A 16 3.11 10.17 -11.01
N LEU A 17 4.03 10.75 -10.26
CA LEU A 17 5.43 10.91 -10.69
C LEU A 17 6.10 9.56 -10.93
N ALA A 18 5.88 8.57 -10.05
CA ALA A 18 6.39 7.22 -10.21
C ALA A 18 5.82 6.54 -11.47
N ALA A 19 4.51 6.68 -11.70
CA ALA A 19 3.86 6.15 -12.91
C ALA A 19 4.41 6.80 -14.19
N VAL A 20 4.62 8.11 -14.20
CA VAL A 20 5.23 8.82 -15.33
C VAL A 20 6.68 8.38 -15.53
N ALA A 21 7.48 8.28 -14.48
CA ALA A 21 8.86 7.83 -14.56
C ALA A 21 8.97 6.41 -15.13
N ALA A 22 8.13 5.50 -14.64
CA ALA A 22 8.13 4.09 -15.06
C ALA A 22 7.67 3.90 -16.52
N ASN A 23 6.90 4.84 -17.10
CA ASN A 23 6.35 4.75 -18.46
C ASN A 23 6.97 5.77 -19.43
N SER A 24 8.03 6.44 -19.04
CA SER A 24 8.74 7.43 -19.85
C SER A 24 10.10 6.92 -20.30
N SER A 25 10.84 7.75 -21.05
CA SER A 25 12.25 7.50 -21.41
C SER A 25 13.18 7.39 -20.18
N PHE A 26 12.72 7.78 -19.00
CA PHE A 26 13.43 7.61 -17.72
C PHE A 26 13.27 6.21 -17.11
N ALA A 27 12.42 5.35 -17.64
CA ALA A 27 12.17 4.01 -17.11
C ALA A 27 13.44 3.17 -16.88
N PRO A 28 14.46 3.17 -17.78
CA PRO A 28 15.70 2.44 -17.53
C PRO A 28 16.44 2.95 -16.30
N ALA A 29 16.62 4.26 -16.16
CA ALA A 29 17.30 4.87 -15.01
C ALA A 29 16.50 4.67 -13.71
N TYR A 30 15.19 4.72 -13.76
CA TYR A 30 14.31 4.45 -12.62
C TYR A 30 14.43 2.99 -12.15
N ASN A 31 14.41 2.03 -13.06
CA ASN A 31 14.59 0.61 -12.75
C ASN A 31 16.01 0.30 -12.26
N GLU A 32 17.02 0.93 -12.83
CA GLU A 32 18.41 0.82 -12.37
C GLU A 32 18.52 1.30 -10.92
N PHE A 33 17.97 2.47 -10.60
CA PHE A 33 17.95 2.99 -9.22
C PHE A 33 17.28 2.01 -8.25
N LEU A 34 16.13 1.44 -8.61
CA LEU A 34 15.40 0.48 -7.76
C LEU A 34 16.15 -0.85 -7.59
N SER A 35 16.99 -1.22 -8.54
CA SER A 35 17.82 -2.43 -8.50
C SER A 35 19.13 -2.27 -7.74
N HIS A 36 19.51 -1.04 -7.37
CA HIS A 36 20.72 -0.80 -6.58
C HIS A 36 20.64 -1.53 -5.24
N GLN A 37 21.75 -2.16 -4.89
CA GLN A 37 21.90 -2.87 -3.63
C GLN A 37 22.23 -1.90 -2.50
N LEU A 38 21.58 -2.10 -1.36
CA LEU A 38 21.83 -1.33 -0.14
C LEU A 38 22.86 -2.05 0.71
N TYR A 39 23.92 -1.32 1.08
CA TYR A 39 24.98 -1.82 1.95
C TYR A 39 25.05 -0.93 3.19
N PHE A 40 24.83 -1.53 4.35
CA PHE A 40 25.20 -0.96 5.63
C PHE A 40 25.95 -2.04 6.40
N GLN A 41 27.26 -2.07 6.21
CA GLN A 41 28.13 -3.12 6.71
C GLN A 41 28.87 -2.66 7.97
N VAL A 42 28.82 -3.49 9.00
CA VAL A 42 29.61 -3.31 10.22
C VAL A 42 30.39 -4.62 10.44
N GLY A 43 31.68 -4.60 10.14
CA GLY A 43 32.50 -5.82 10.06
C GLY A 43 31.99 -6.76 8.96
N ASP A 44 31.74 -8.01 9.30
CA ASP A 44 31.18 -9.02 8.37
C ASP A 44 29.64 -9.03 8.32
N PHE A 45 29.00 -8.17 9.13
CA PHE A 45 27.54 -8.10 9.21
C PHE A 45 26.99 -6.96 8.33
N ASN A 46 26.15 -7.30 7.36
CA ASN A 46 25.38 -6.34 6.58
C ASN A 46 23.94 -6.29 7.11
N LEU A 47 23.53 -5.13 7.63
CA LEU A 47 22.17 -4.92 8.17
C LEU A 47 21.08 -5.10 7.10
N PHE A 48 21.38 -4.77 5.86
CA PHE A 48 20.46 -4.91 4.72
C PHE A 48 20.76 -6.20 3.92
N SER A 49 20.96 -7.31 4.61
CA SER A 49 21.10 -8.61 3.97
C SER A 49 20.02 -9.58 4.44
N HIS A 50 19.48 -10.35 3.51
CA HIS A 50 18.58 -11.44 3.77
C HIS A 50 19.06 -12.70 3.05
N ASN A 51 19.22 -13.81 3.77
CA ASN A 51 19.74 -15.08 3.23
C ASN A 51 21.07 -14.95 2.46
N GLY A 52 21.98 -14.09 2.92
CA GLY A 52 23.30 -13.91 2.29
C GLY A 52 23.35 -13.00 1.06
N HIS A 53 22.19 -12.42 0.69
CA HIS A 53 22.12 -11.44 -0.41
C HIS A 53 21.77 -10.07 0.12
N SER A 54 22.42 -9.02 -0.42
CA SER A 54 22.11 -7.63 -0.08
C SER A 54 20.75 -7.25 -0.68
N LEU A 55 19.92 -6.57 0.13
CA LEU A 55 18.62 -6.08 -0.32
C LEU A 55 18.78 -4.96 -1.35
N THR A 56 17.96 -5.00 -2.38
CA THR A 56 17.83 -3.87 -3.31
C THR A 56 16.97 -2.76 -2.71
N VAL A 57 17.05 -1.54 -3.26
CA VAL A 57 16.17 -0.42 -2.88
C VAL A 57 14.71 -0.85 -3.00
N HIS A 58 14.34 -1.54 -4.07
CA HIS A 58 12.99 -2.06 -4.29
C HIS A 58 12.55 -3.03 -3.18
N GLN A 59 13.39 -4.00 -2.81
CA GLN A 59 13.10 -4.94 -1.73
C GLN A 59 13.01 -4.24 -0.37
N PHE A 60 13.90 -3.27 -0.10
CA PHE A 60 13.84 -2.50 1.14
C PHE A 60 12.53 -1.72 1.27
N ILE A 61 12.03 -1.12 0.19
CA ILE A 61 10.74 -0.43 0.19
C ILE A 61 9.61 -1.44 0.43
N ASN A 62 9.59 -2.53 -0.32
CA ASN A 62 8.50 -3.52 -0.23
C ASN A 62 8.48 -4.28 1.11
N ASP A 63 9.63 -4.68 1.62
CA ASP A 63 9.68 -5.51 2.82
C ASP A 63 9.88 -4.66 4.08
N GLY A 64 10.76 -3.66 4.04
CA GLY A 64 11.08 -2.82 5.18
C GLY A 64 9.99 -1.78 5.47
N LEU A 65 9.71 -0.88 4.52
CA LEU A 65 8.74 0.19 4.74
C LEU A 65 7.29 -0.35 4.82
N MET A 66 6.95 -1.38 4.05
CA MET A 66 5.63 -2.02 4.14
C MET A 66 5.43 -2.71 5.48
N THR A 67 6.47 -3.30 6.08
CA THR A 67 6.38 -3.87 7.43
C THR A 67 6.02 -2.81 8.47
N VAL A 68 6.65 -1.63 8.41
CA VAL A 68 6.33 -0.51 9.32
C VAL A 68 4.89 -0.01 9.09
N PHE A 69 4.48 0.08 7.82
CA PHE A 69 3.11 0.45 7.48
C PHE A 69 2.09 -0.54 8.06
N PHE A 70 2.27 -1.84 7.83
CA PHE A 70 1.34 -2.85 8.37
C PHE A 70 1.38 -2.93 9.90
N LEU A 71 2.52 -2.66 10.53
CA LEU A 71 2.60 -2.55 11.98
C LEU A 71 1.72 -1.41 12.50
N THR A 72 1.83 -0.22 11.91
CA THR A 72 1.03 0.95 12.33
C THR A 72 -0.46 0.71 12.11
N VAL A 73 -0.86 0.20 10.94
CA VAL A 73 -2.25 -0.15 10.64
C VAL A 73 -2.77 -1.24 11.58
N GLY A 74 -1.96 -2.26 11.87
CA GLY A 74 -2.31 -3.33 12.81
C GLY A 74 -2.54 -2.83 14.23
N LEU A 75 -1.71 -1.87 14.69
CA LEU A 75 -1.90 -1.23 15.99
C LEU A 75 -3.18 -0.38 16.02
N GLU A 76 -3.50 0.30 14.95
CA GLU A 76 -4.72 1.09 14.82
C GLU A 76 -5.97 0.21 14.82
N ILE A 77 -5.98 -0.86 14.04
CA ILE A 77 -7.07 -1.86 14.07
C ILE A 77 -7.22 -2.47 15.46
N LYS A 78 -6.13 -2.82 16.13
CA LYS A 78 -6.18 -3.34 17.50
C LYS A 78 -6.81 -2.34 18.47
N ARG A 79 -6.47 -1.06 18.35
CA ARG A 79 -7.08 -0.01 19.14
C ARG A 79 -8.58 0.09 18.90
N GLU A 80 -9.02 0.06 17.63
CA GLU A 80 -10.44 0.10 17.26
C GLU A 80 -11.21 -1.12 17.76
N LEU A 81 -10.61 -2.30 17.76
CA LEU A 81 -11.22 -3.51 18.30
C LEU A 81 -11.40 -3.48 19.82
N LEU A 82 -10.45 -2.85 20.56
CA LEU A 82 -10.48 -2.85 22.03
C LEU A 82 -11.34 -1.72 22.60
N VAL A 83 -11.30 -0.52 22.00
CA VAL A 83 -11.87 0.69 22.62
C VAL A 83 -12.72 1.50 21.63
N GLY A 84 -12.67 1.17 20.31
CA GLY A 84 -13.31 1.95 19.26
C GLY A 84 -14.65 1.38 18.77
N GLU A 85 -15.01 1.81 17.56
CA GLU A 85 -16.27 1.43 16.89
C GLU A 85 -16.38 -0.08 16.60
N LEU A 86 -15.25 -0.79 16.42
CA LEU A 86 -15.20 -2.23 16.15
C LEU A 86 -15.29 -3.10 17.41
N SER A 87 -15.45 -2.52 18.59
CA SER A 87 -15.52 -3.23 19.88
C SER A 87 -16.72 -4.17 20.03
N SER A 88 -17.73 -4.06 19.18
CA SER A 88 -18.91 -4.93 19.15
C SER A 88 -19.03 -5.63 17.80
N VAL A 89 -19.31 -6.94 17.82
CA VAL A 89 -19.52 -7.77 16.60
C VAL A 89 -20.55 -7.14 15.67
N ARG A 90 -21.63 -6.58 16.24
CA ARG A 90 -22.70 -5.94 15.45
C ARG A 90 -22.22 -4.68 14.71
N LYS A 91 -21.33 -3.90 15.33
CA LYS A 91 -20.74 -2.70 14.73
C LYS A 91 -19.63 -3.04 13.72
N ALA A 92 -18.86 -4.09 14.01
CA ALA A 92 -17.79 -4.57 13.16
C ALA A 92 -18.29 -5.26 11.87
N LEU A 93 -19.53 -5.74 11.85
CA LEU A 93 -20.06 -6.50 10.72
C LEU A 93 -20.15 -5.67 9.44
N LEU A 94 -20.57 -4.42 9.53
CA LEU A 94 -20.70 -3.55 8.35
C LEU A 94 -19.34 -3.24 7.71
N PRO A 95 -18.31 -2.76 8.44
CA PRO A 95 -16.97 -2.59 7.90
C PRO A 95 -16.37 -3.89 7.36
N PHE A 96 -16.62 -5.03 8.03
CA PHE A 96 -16.15 -6.33 7.58
C PHE A 96 -16.73 -6.73 6.22
N ILE A 97 -18.06 -6.61 6.03
CA ILE A 97 -18.72 -6.88 4.75
C ILE A 97 -18.22 -5.92 3.66
N ALA A 98 -18.07 -4.64 4.00
CA ALA A 98 -17.54 -3.64 3.08
C ALA A 98 -16.10 -3.97 2.64
N ALA A 99 -15.24 -4.39 3.58
CA ALA A 99 -13.87 -4.83 3.27
C ALA A 99 -13.85 -6.07 2.37
N CYS A 100 -14.67 -7.07 2.66
CA CYS A 100 -14.81 -8.25 1.79
C CYS A 100 -15.27 -7.86 0.37
N GLY A 101 -16.25 -6.96 0.25
CA GLY A 101 -16.70 -6.43 -1.03
C GLY A 101 -15.59 -5.68 -1.77
N GLY A 102 -14.85 -4.82 -1.06
CA GLY A 102 -13.72 -4.08 -1.60
C GLY A 102 -12.56 -4.95 -2.09
N MET A 103 -12.41 -6.17 -1.54
CA MET A 103 -11.43 -7.14 -2.02
C MET A 103 -11.97 -7.99 -3.19
N ILE A 104 -13.15 -8.54 -3.06
CA ILE A 104 -13.72 -9.51 -4.00
C ILE A 104 -14.10 -8.84 -5.34
N VAL A 105 -14.71 -7.66 -5.29
CA VAL A 105 -15.23 -6.99 -6.49
C VAL A 105 -14.10 -6.57 -7.45
N PRO A 106 -13.02 -5.89 -7.02
CA PRO A 106 -11.91 -5.55 -7.91
C PRO A 106 -11.21 -6.79 -8.47
N VAL A 107 -11.01 -7.83 -7.66
CA VAL A 107 -10.43 -9.10 -8.10
C VAL A 107 -11.30 -9.76 -9.16
N ALA A 108 -12.62 -9.82 -8.96
CA ALA A 108 -13.55 -10.39 -9.94
C ALA A 108 -13.52 -9.62 -11.26
N ILE A 109 -13.56 -8.28 -11.21
CA ILE A 109 -13.46 -7.42 -12.40
C ILE A 109 -12.12 -7.64 -13.11
N TYR A 110 -11.02 -7.67 -12.36
CA TYR A 110 -9.69 -7.90 -12.92
C TYR A 110 -9.58 -9.25 -13.63
N THR A 111 -10.07 -10.32 -12.98
CA THR A 111 -10.08 -11.68 -13.55
C THR A 111 -10.93 -11.77 -14.81
N PHE A 112 -12.03 -11.01 -14.86
CA PHE A 112 -12.90 -10.97 -16.02
C PHE A 112 -12.25 -10.28 -17.24
N ILE A 113 -11.46 -9.23 -16.98
CA ILE A 113 -10.77 -8.45 -18.03
C ILE A 113 -9.45 -9.11 -18.43
N CYS A 114 -8.68 -9.63 -17.46
CA CYS A 114 -7.38 -10.25 -17.65
C CYS A 114 -7.44 -11.73 -17.34
N PRO A 115 -7.56 -12.60 -18.36
CA PRO A 115 -7.58 -14.06 -18.16
C PRO A 115 -6.31 -14.55 -17.46
N ALA A 116 -6.47 -15.53 -16.58
CA ALA A 116 -5.38 -16.08 -15.74
C ALA A 116 -4.19 -16.66 -16.52
N ASN A 117 -4.35 -16.95 -17.81
CA ASN A 117 -3.33 -17.54 -18.67
C ASN A 117 -2.37 -16.51 -19.30
N THR A 118 -2.49 -15.22 -18.93
CA THR A 118 -1.63 -14.14 -19.41
C THR A 118 -0.68 -13.68 -18.30
N ASP A 119 0.45 -13.07 -18.66
CA ASP A 119 1.38 -12.46 -17.69
C ASP A 119 0.67 -11.43 -16.80
N ALA A 120 -0.37 -10.78 -17.32
CA ALA A 120 -1.24 -9.89 -16.55
C ALA A 120 -2.00 -10.61 -15.43
N GLY A 121 -2.26 -11.92 -15.54
CA GLY A 121 -2.95 -12.71 -14.51
C GLY A 121 -2.21 -12.73 -13.17
N HIS A 122 -0.89 -12.58 -13.17
CA HIS A 122 -0.08 -12.48 -11.94
C HIS A 122 -0.33 -11.18 -11.15
N GLY A 123 -0.93 -10.15 -11.78
CA GLY A 123 -1.27 -8.87 -11.15
C GLY A 123 -2.58 -8.87 -10.34
N LEU A 124 -3.25 -10.01 -10.18
CA LEU A 124 -4.56 -10.14 -9.52
C LEU A 124 -4.64 -9.53 -8.12
N ALA A 125 -3.54 -9.58 -7.36
CA ALA A 125 -3.48 -9.04 -6.01
C ALA A 125 -3.26 -7.52 -5.94
N ILE A 126 -2.84 -6.87 -7.03
CA ILE A 126 -2.53 -5.44 -7.05
C ILE A 126 -3.74 -4.57 -6.68
N PRO A 127 -4.92 -4.73 -7.31
CA PRO A 127 -6.09 -3.92 -6.96
C PRO A 127 -6.64 -4.21 -5.54
N MET A 128 -6.30 -5.36 -4.96
CA MET A 128 -6.72 -5.74 -3.62
C MET A 128 -5.91 -5.07 -2.52
N ALA A 129 -4.59 -4.92 -2.72
CA ALA A 129 -3.67 -4.47 -1.68
C ALA A 129 -3.54 -2.93 -1.57
N THR A 130 -3.85 -2.20 -2.65
CA THR A 130 -3.50 -0.79 -2.78
C THR A 130 -4.57 0.17 -2.25
N ASP A 131 -5.74 -0.32 -1.87
CA ASP A 131 -6.92 0.54 -1.69
C ASP A 131 -6.92 1.36 -0.39
N ILE A 132 -6.27 0.92 0.68
CA ILE A 132 -6.35 1.59 1.99
C ILE A 132 -5.77 3.01 1.92
N ALA A 133 -4.58 3.18 1.36
CA ALA A 133 -3.91 4.47 1.32
C ALA A 133 -4.59 5.45 0.34
N PHE A 134 -5.06 4.94 -0.80
CA PHE A 134 -5.76 5.75 -1.80
C PHE A 134 -7.17 6.13 -1.35
N SER A 135 -7.94 5.21 -0.80
CA SER A 135 -9.29 5.50 -0.30
C SER A 135 -9.28 6.50 0.85
N LEU A 136 -8.37 6.35 1.82
CA LEU A 136 -8.15 7.35 2.88
C LEU A 136 -7.69 8.69 2.30
N GLY A 137 -6.86 8.68 1.27
CA GLY A 137 -6.43 9.86 0.56
C GLY A 137 -7.60 10.61 -0.07
N VAL A 138 -8.47 9.92 -0.81
CA VAL A 138 -9.67 10.50 -1.43
C VAL A 138 -10.63 11.03 -0.37
N LEU A 139 -10.90 10.25 0.68
CA LEU A 139 -11.76 10.68 1.79
C LEU A 139 -11.21 11.95 2.48
N SER A 140 -9.90 12.02 2.69
CA SER A 140 -9.23 13.19 3.27
C SER A 140 -9.36 14.43 2.37
N LEU A 141 -9.31 14.27 1.04
CA LEU A 141 -9.50 15.37 0.09
C LEU A 141 -10.94 15.88 0.07
N LEU A 142 -11.92 15.01 0.28
CA LEU A 142 -13.34 15.39 0.40
C LEU A 142 -13.63 16.16 1.72
N GLY A 143 -12.77 16.03 2.72
CA GLY A 143 -12.76 16.82 3.94
C GLY A 143 -14.10 16.80 4.67
N LYS A 144 -14.64 18.02 4.97
CA LYS A 144 -15.88 18.18 5.75
C LYS A 144 -17.15 17.59 5.13
N ARG A 145 -17.11 17.10 3.89
CA ARG A 145 -18.26 16.47 3.23
C ARG A 145 -18.42 15.00 3.62
N VAL A 146 -17.40 14.42 4.25
CA VAL A 146 -17.44 13.04 4.73
C VAL A 146 -17.87 13.03 6.19
N PRO A 147 -18.92 12.27 6.57
CA PRO A 147 -19.30 12.09 7.97
C PRO A 147 -18.14 11.48 8.77
N LEU A 148 -17.94 11.95 10.01
CA LEU A 148 -16.90 11.47 10.91
C LEU A 148 -17.07 9.99 11.34
N SER A 149 -18.20 9.38 10.99
CA SER A 149 -18.53 7.98 11.27
C SER A 149 -18.17 7.01 10.14
N LEU A 150 -17.54 7.48 9.10
CA LEU A 150 -16.95 6.72 8.01
C LEU A 150 -15.44 6.71 8.16
#